data_6f5d94e77992032b1bf38fe2b140a2fb
#
_entry.id   6f5d94e77992032b1bf38fe2b140a2fb
#
_cell.length_a   1.000
_cell.length_b   1.000
_cell.length_c   1.000
_cell.angle_alpha   90.00
_cell.angle_beta   90.00
_cell.angle_gamma   90.00
#
_symmetry.space_group_name_H-M   'P 1'
#
loop_
_entity.id
_entity.type
_entity.pdbx_description
1 polymer ?
#
loop_
_entity_poly.entity_id
_entity_poly.type
_entity_poly.pdbx_seq_one_letter_code
_entity_poly.pdbx_strand_id
1 'polypeptide(L)'
;MRRIYESDALYRDDDEPGAPRERQRETRPQALRSVPSGSLSRWLVPDRVRYWGLSLEVETPRTEFRVGEHVPFQVTMKNSLPFPVTIATRSPLLWTWHVDDHRGASKLPSEGPPEEERGFQFERGERKRFRKRWDGMFKVADAEWERATPGEYTIGAGLNVDDAAEKGLYSETTVTLRPE
;
A
#
# COMPACT_ATOMS: atom_id res chain seq x y z
N MET A 1 41.92 -12.09 46.01
CA MET A 1 42.13 -11.30 44.81
C MET A 1 40.78 -10.93 44.21
N ARG A 2 40.42 -9.69 44.39
CA ARG A 2 39.15 -9.11 43.88
C ARG A 2 39.41 -8.53 42.49
N ARG A 3 38.62 -8.91 41.49
CA ARG A 3 38.52 -8.17 40.23
C ARG A 3 37.23 -7.41 40.23
N ILE A 4 37.35 -6.12 40.20
CA ILE A 4 36.30 -5.13 40.10
C ILE A 4 36.00 -5.02 38.61
N TYR A 5 34.73 -5.21 38.24
CA TYR A 5 34.24 -4.87 36.91
C TYR A 5 34.02 -3.36 36.88
N GLU A 6 34.86 -2.67 36.14
CA GLU A 6 34.59 -1.28 35.72
C GLU A 6 33.57 -1.30 34.58
N SER A 7 32.41 -0.75 34.83
CA SER A 7 31.40 -0.53 33.81
C SER A 7 31.60 0.87 33.24
N ASP A 8 32.06 0.93 31.99
CA ASP A 8 32.13 2.16 31.17
C ASP A 8 30.74 2.62 30.70
N ALA A 9 29.92 3.04 31.64
CA ALA A 9 28.55 3.53 31.35
C ALA A 9 28.35 4.98 31.80
N LEU A 10 29.35 5.84 31.66
CA LEU A 10 29.24 7.26 32.02
C LEU A 10 30.12 8.14 31.13
N TYR A 11 29.83 8.19 29.84
CA TYR A 11 30.13 9.39 29.04
C TYR A 11 28.84 9.90 28.42
N ARG A 12 28.26 10.82 29.17
CA ARG A 12 27.18 11.69 28.71
C ARG A 12 27.86 12.97 28.30
N ASP A 13 28.02 13.17 27.01
CA ASP A 13 28.30 14.48 26.45
C ASP A 13 26.98 15.27 26.42
N ASP A 14 26.80 16.10 27.45
CA ASP A 14 25.95 17.25 27.44
C ASP A 14 26.76 18.36 26.73
N ASP A 15 26.24 18.82 25.57
CA ASP A 15 26.27 20.20 25.12
C ASP A 15 26.14 20.29 23.58
N GLU A 16 24.91 20.49 23.11
CA GLU A 16 24.62 21.47 22.07
C GLU A 16 23.13 21.84 22.06
N PRO A 17 22.77 23.08 22.38
CA PRO A 17 21.39 23.54 22.26
C PRO A 17 21.16 24.12 20.87
N GLY A 18 20.16 23.61 20.17
CA GLY A 18 19.46 24.36 19.15
C GLY A 18 19.66 23.95 17.71
N ALA A 19 19.05 22.85 17.30
CA ALA A 19 18.48 22.73 15.97
C ALA A 19 17.15 22.00 16.07
N PRO A 20 16.05 22.51 15.50
CA PRO A 20 14.82 21.75 15.40
C PRO A 20 15.08 20.60 14.44
N ARG A 21 15.32 19.41 14.97
CA ARG A 21 15.25 18.19 14.17
C ARG A 21 13.81 18.05 13.71
N GLU A 22 13.53 18.44 12.49
CA GLU A 22 12.40 17.90 11.76
C GLU A 22 12.51 16.37 11.82
N ARG A 23 11.76 15.81 12.75
CA ARG A 23 11.46 14.40 12.72
C ARG A 23 10.62 14.18 11.47
N GLN A 24 11.29 13.87 10.37
CA GLN A 24 10.67 13.09 9.33
C GLN A 24 10.14 11.84 10.04
N ARG A 25 8.90 11.92 10.45
CA ARG A 25 8.12 10.75 10.77
C ARG A 25 8.01 9.99 9.46
N GLU A 26 8.98 9.12 9.21
CA GLU A 26 8.71 7.95 8.40
C GLU A 26 7.46 7.34 9.00
N THR A 27 6.36 7.59 8.35
CA THR A 27 5.09 6.95 8.69
C THR A 27 5.30 5.49 8.30
N ARG A 28 5.91 4.72 9.19
CA ARG A 28 5.70 3.28 9.20
C ARG A 28 4.20 3.13 9.06
N PRO A 29 3.70 2.28 8.16
CA PRO A 29 2.27 2.04 8.03
C PRO A 29 1.78 1.48 9.36
N GLN A 30 1.48 2.41 10.27
CA GLN A 30 0.84 2.09 11.51
C GLN A 30 -0.56 1.64 11.12
N ALA A 31 -0.75 0.35 11.31
CA ALA A 31 -2.06 -0.16 11.49
C ALA A 31 -2.88 -0.43 10.23
N LEU A 32 -2.47 -1.41 9.52
CA LEU A 32 -3.45 -2.41 9.18
C LEU A 32 -3.77 -3.15 10.49
N ARG A 33 -4.65 -2.62 11.33
CA ARG A 33 -5.21 -3.39 12.43
C ARG A 33 -6.06 -4.47 11.82
N SER A 34 -5.47 -5.64 11.65
CA SER A 34 -6.23 -6.84 11.29
C SER A 34 -6.98 -7.32 12.52
N VAL A 35 -8.28 -7.39 12.43
CA VAL A 35 -9.13 -8.00 13.46
C VAL A 35 -9.38 -9.44 13.02
N PRO A 36 -9.20 -10.46 13.91
CA PRO A 36 -9.55 -11.84 13.57
C PRO A 36 -11.02 -11.95 13.15
N SER A 37 -11.30 -12.63 12.08
CA SER A 37 -12.61 -12.74 11.43
C SER A 37 -13.75 -13.20 12.35
N GLY A 38 -13.45 -13.91 13.44
CA GLY A 38 -14.44 -14.37 14.40
C GLY A 38 -15.21 -13.32 15.19
N SER A 39 -14.75 -12.05 15.21
CA SER A 39 -15.42 -10.95 15.92
C SER A 39 -16.22 -10.01 15.00
N LEU A 40 -16.18 -10.25 13.67
CA LEU A 40 -16.72 -9.36 12.64
C LEU A 40 -18.24 -9.44 12.45
N SER A 41 -18.91 -10.42 13.03
CA SER A 41 -20.29 -10.77 12.65
C SER A 41 -21.40 -9.91 13.27
N ARG A 42 -21.13 -8.74 13.85
CA ARG A 42 -22.16 -8.10 14.68
C ARG A 42 -22.52 -6.65 14.39
N TRP A 43 -22.09 -6.07 13.30
CA TRP A 43 -22.58 -4.76 12.93
C TRP A 43 -23.51 -4.85 11.73
N LEU A 44 -24.78 -4.64 12.01
CA LEU A 44 -25.97 -4.69 11.13
C LEU A 44 -25.95 -3.65 9.97
N VAL A 45 -24.77 -3.30 9.47
CA VAL A 45 -24.68 -2.46 8.26
C VAL A 45 -24.63 -3.39 7.05
N PRO A 46 -25.60 -3.34 6.15
CA PRO A 46 -25.59 -4.13 4.93
C PRO A 46 -24.26 -3.94 4.16
N ASP A 47 -23.72 -4.99 3.59
CA ASP A 47 -22.43 -4.94 2.89
C ASP A 47 -22.40 -3.85 1.82
N ARG A 48 -23.49 -3.65 1.11
CA ARG A 48 -23.64 -2.55 0.13
C ARG A 48 -23.35 -1.17 0.73
N VAL A 49 -23.77 -0.89 1.96
CA VAL A 49 -23.53 0.39 2.63
C VAL A 49 -22.08 0.53 3.07
N ARG A 50 -21.45 -0.56 3.52
CA ARG A 50 -20.02 -0.56 3.92
C ARG A 50 -19.12 -0.21 2.75
N TYR A 51 -19.37 -0.78 1.58
CA TYR A 51 -18.56 -0.53 0.39
C TYR A 51 -18.86 0.84 -0.25
N TRP A 52 -20.11 1.30 -0.19
CA TRP A 52 -20.51 2.59 -0.78
C TRP A 52 -19.80 3.82 -0.15
N GLY A 53 -19.43 3.75 1.10
CA GLY A 53 -18.73 4.85 1.78
C GLY A 53 -17.21 4.78 1.71
N LEU A 54 -16.67 3.72 1.12
CA LEU A 54 -15.24 3.59 0.87
C LEU A 54 -14.91 3.96 -0.57
N SER A 55 -13.81 4.67 -0.77
CA SER A 55 -13.25 4.94 -2.08
C SER A 55 -11.79 4.52 -2.13
N LEU A 56 -11.34 4.10 -3.32
CA LEU A 56 -9.95 3.86 -3.64
C LEU A 56 -9.59 4.69 -4.87
N GLU A 57 -8.44 5.35 -4.83
CA GLU A 57 -7.94 6.21 -5.89
C GLU A 57 -6.45 5.94 -6.11
N VAL A 58 -6.04 5.84 -7.37
CA VAL A 58 -4.65 5.70 -7.80
C VAL A 58 -4.24 6.96 -8.52
N GLU A 59 -3.17 7.58 -8.08
CA GLU A 59 -2.66 8.83 -8.65
C GLU A 59 -1.15 8.71 -8.92
N THR A 60 -0.72 9.33 -10.02
CA THR A 60 0.69 9.55 -10.34
C THR A 60 0.97 11.07 -10.36
N PRO A 61 2.18 11.53 -9.99
CA PRO A 61 2.50 12.96 -9.98
C PRO A 61 2.52 13.59 -11.38
N ARG A 62 2.66 12.76 -12.41
CA ARG A 62 2.62 13.13 -13.83
C ARG A 62 2.23 11.90 -14.67
N THR A 63 1.84 12.14 -15.91
CA THR A 63 1.40 11.08 -16.83
C THR A 63 2.49 10.63 -17.80
N GLU A 64 3.61 11.36 -17.88
CA GLU A 64 4.70 11.05 -18.80
C GLU A 64 6.01 10.81 -18.05
N PHE A 65 6.70 9.74 -18.43
CA PHE A 65 7.99 9.33 -17.89
C PHE A 65 8.89 8.87 -19.04
N ARG A 66 10.20 8.78 -18.81
CA ARG A 66 11.13 8.18 -19.77
C ARG A 66 11.32 6.70 -19.49
N VAL A 67 11.64 5.93 -20.51
CA VAL A 67 12.02 4.54 -20.34
C VAL A 67 13.24 4.46 -19.39
N GLY A 68 13.15 3.58 -18.38
CA GLY A 68 14.18 3.46 -17.32
C GLY A 68 13.99 4.41 -16.14
N GLU A 69 13.01 5.31 -16.21
CA GLU A 69 12.64 6.16 -15.09
C GLU A 69 11.65 5.43 -14.16
N HIS A 70 11.76 5.66 -12.86
CA HIS A 70 10.78 5.14 -11.91
C HIS A 70 9.46 5.90 -12.01
N VAL A 71 8.37 5.18 -12.03
CA VAL A 71 7.01 5.72 -12.00
C VAL A 71 6.46 5.63 -10.58
N PRO A 72 6.53 6.71 -9.79
CA PRO A 72 5.93 6.74 -8.47
C PRO A 72 4.41 6.86 -8.59
N PHE A 73 3.69 6.16 -7.73
CA PHE A 73 2.24 6.29 -7.63
C PHE A 73 1.77 6.20 -6.18
N GLN A 74 0.62 6.77 -5.92
CA GLN A 74 -0.01 6.79 -4.62
C GLN A 74 -1.39 6.13 -4.71
N VAL A 75 -1.66 5.23 -3.78
CA VAL A 75 -2.99 4.66 -3.57
C VAL A 75 -3.59 5.31 -2.33
N THR A 76 -4.73 5.96 -2.50
CA THR A 76 -5.48 6.59 -1.42
C THR A 76 -6.78 5.84 -1.19
N MET A 77 -7.03 5.42 0.04
CA MET A 77 -8.28 4.81 0.46
C MET A 77 -8.92 5.72 1.49
N LYS A 78 -10.22 5.97 1.36
CA LYS A 78 -10.94 6.88 2.26
C LYS A 78 -12.26 6.28 2.70
N ASN A 79 -12.52 6.33 4.03
CA ASN A 79 -13.84 6.11 4.58
C ASN A 79 -14.58 7.45 4.67
N SER A 80 -15.62 7.62 3.88
CA SER A 80 -16.45 8.83 3.86
C SER A 80 -17.69 8.72 4.77
N LEU A 81 -17.89 7.55 5.41
CA LEU A 81 -19.01 7.35 6.32
C LEU A 81 -18.76 8.06 7.67
N PRO A 82 -19.83 8.47 8.36
CA PRO A 82 -19.73 9.13 9.66
C PRO A 82 -19.41 8.16 10.82
N PHE A 83 -19.14 6.89 10.51
CA PHE A 83 -18.83 5.83 11.47
C PHE A 83 -17.71 4.93 10.95
N PRO A 84 -17.02 4.17 11.83
CA PRO A 84 -16.00 3.22 11.40
C PRO A 84 -16.63 2.05 10.64
N VAL A 85 -15.89 1.52 9.68
CA VAL A 85 -16.26 0.33 8.90
C VAL A 85 -15.15 -0.71 8.93
N THR A 86 -15.55 -1.98 8.91
CA THR A 86 -14.62 -3.08 8.75
C THR A 86 -14.91 -3.78 7.43
N ILE A 87 -13.88 -3.94 6.61
CA ILE A 87 -13.93 -4.64 5.34
C ILE A 87 -13.31 -6.02 5.52
N ALA A 88 -14.07 -7.05 5.18
CA ALA A 88 -13.55 -8.40 5.05
C ALA A 88 -12.87 -8.54 3.68
N THR A 89 -11.59 -8.90 3.67
CA THR A 89 -10.84 -9.25 2.46
C THR A 89 -10.67 -10.76 2.36
N ARG A 90 -10.54 -11.28 1.15
CA ARG A 90 -10.26 -12.71 0.90
C ARG A 90 -8.80 -13.08 1.17
N SER A 91 -7.98 -12.11 1.51
CA SER A 91 -6.54 -12.27 1.67
C SER A 91 -6.06 -11.50 2.90
N PRO A 92 -4.94 -11.91 3.54
CA PRO A 92 -4.28 -11.12 4.56
C PRO A 92 -3.72 -9.79 4.03
N LEU A 93 -3.69 -9.61 2.70
CA LEU A 93 -3.35 -8.35 2.06
C LEU A 93 -4.60 -7.51 1.86
N LEU A 94 -4.60 -6.27 2.33
CA LEU A 94 -5.73 -5.36 2.14
C LEU A 94 -5.98 -5.07 0.65
N TRP A 95 -4.91 -4.87 -0.13
CA TRP A 95 -4.99 -4.46 -1.51
C TRP A 95 -3.81 -4.99 -2.33
N THR A 96 -3.98 -5.02 -3.65
CA THR A 96 -2.96 -5.36 -4.62
C THR A 96 -2.92 -4.32 -5.73
N TRP A 97 -1.80 -4.25 -6.43
CA TRP A 97 -1.61 -3.38 -7.60
C TRP A 97 -1.08 -4.18 -8.78
N HIS A 98 -1.24 -3.63 -9.97
CA HIS A 98 -0.74 -4.21 -11.21
C HIS A 98 -0.31 -3.11 -12.19
N VAL A 99 0.47 -3.49 -13.17
CA VAL A 99 0.76 -2.70 -14.38
C VAL A 99 0.20 -3.50 -15.55
N ASP A 100 -0.71 -2.90 -16.30
CA ASP A 100 -1.61 -3.59 -17.20
C ASP A 100 -2.28 -4.77 -16.46
N ASP A 101 -2.20 -5.99 -16.96
CA ASP A 101 -2.74 -7.19 -16.29
C ASP A 101 -1.72 -7.89 -15.38
N HIS A 102 -0.53 -7.30 -15.21
CA HIS A 102 0.58 -7.93 -14.49
C HIS A 102 0.65 -7.48 -13.03
N ARG A 103 0.18 -8.34 -12.11
CA ARG A 103 0.23 -8.08 -10.66
C ARG A 103 1.65 -7.81 -10.19
N GLY A 104 1.86 -6.65 -9.49
CA GLY A 104 3.18 -6.24 -9.02
C GLY A 104 4.22 -6.13 -10.15
N ALA A 105 3.77 -5.86 -11.40
CA ALA A 105 4.58 -5.86 -12.60
C ALA A 105 5.31 -7.21 -12.85
N SER A 106 4.66 -8.34 -12.55
CA SER A 106 5.19 -9.68 -12.81
C SER A 106 4.40 -10.37 -13.92
N LYS A 107 5.08 -10.78 -14.98
CA LYS A 107 4.55 -11.61 -16.07
C LYS A 107 4.50 -13.09 -15.70
N LEU A 108 5.09 -13.46 -14.56
CA LEU A 108 5.01 -14.84 -14.07
C LEU A 108 3.58 -15.18 -13.65
N PRO A 109 3.14 -16.43 -13.85
CA PRO A 109 1.91 -16.90 -13.26
C PRO A 109 1.95 -16.64 -11.75
N SER A 110 1.11 -15.75 -11.27
CA SER A 110 1.01 -15.45 -9.85
C SER A 110 -0.08 -16.33 -9.28
N GLU A 111 0.27 -17.24 -8.39
CA GLU A 111 -0.70 -17.70 -7.42
C GLU A 111 -1.23 -16.46 -6.71
N GLY A 112 -2.56 -16.29 -6.68
CA GLY A 112 -3.19 -15.15 -6.02
C GLY A 112 -2.61 -14.92 -4.60
N PRO A 113 -2.94 -13.80 -3.95
CA PRO A 113 -2.57 -13.66 -2.55
C PRO A 113 -3.18 -14.84 -1.76
N PRO A 114 -2.53 -15.28 -0.66
CA PRO A 114 -3.05 -16.36 0.16
C PRO A 114 -4.54 -16.16 0.46
N GLU A 115 -5.35 -17.20 0.30
CA GLU A 115 -6.77 -17.17 0.64
C GLU A 115 -6.91 -17.31 2.17
N GLU A 116 -6.89 -16.19 2.85
CA GLU A 116 -7.11 -16.12 4.29
C GLU A 116 -7.95 -14.86 4.56
N GLU A 117 -9.19 -15.04 4.95
CA GLU A 117 -10.07 -13.92 5.25
C GLU A 117 -9.54 -13.09 6.40
N ARG A 118 -9.47 -11.77 6.18
CA ARG A 118 -9.10 -10.80 7.20
C ARG A 118 -10.03 -9.59 7.20
N GLY A 119 -10.25 -9.04 8.40
CA GLY A 119 -10.96 -7.78 8.58
C GLY A 119 -10.01 -6.61 8.69
N PHE A 120 -10.23 -5.59 7.89
CA PHE A 120 -9.49 -4.32 7.99
C PHE A 120 -10.43 -3.20 8.39
N GLN A 121 -10.09 -2.51 9.48
CA GLN A 121 -10.89 -1.41 10.00
C GLN A 121 -10.44 -0.08 9.40
N PHE A 122 -11.43 0.72 9.04
CA PHE A 122 -11.28 2.13 8.68
C PHE A 122 -12.09 2.95 9.67
N GLU A 123 -11.42 3.85 10.37
CA GLU A 123 -12.08 4.78 11.29
C GLU A 123 -12.94 5.79 10.52
N ARG A 124 -13.83 6.49 11.24
CA ARG A 124 -14.64 7.58 10.67
C ARG A 124 -13.75 8.61 9.96
N GLY A 125 -13.98 8.84 8.68
CA GLY A 125 -13.25 9.83 7.90
C GLY A 125 -11.78 9.48 7.66
N GLU A 126 -11.35 8.27 8.03
CA GLU A 126 -9.97 7.85 7.88
C GLU A 126 -9.56 7.83 6.41
N ARG A 127 -8.32 8.28 6.17
CA ARG A 127 -7.66 8.21 4.88
C ARG A 127 -6.34 7.47 5.04
N LYS A 128 -6.21 6.33 4.37
CA LYS A 128 -4.97 5.55 4.27
C LYS A 128 -4.29 5.87 2.95
N ARG A 129 -3.01 6.22 2.99
CA ARG A 129 -2.21 6.52 1.80
C ARG A 129 -1.02 5.58 1.74
N PHE A 130 -0.80 4.99 0.57
CA PHE A 130 0.30 4.08 0.28
C PHE A 130 1.07 4.63 -0.91
N ARG A 131 2.37 4.81 -0.77
CA ARG A 131 3.25 5.21 -1.86
C ARG A 131 3.99 3.99 -2.35
N LYS A 132 3.97 3.80 -3.65
CA LYS A 132 4.67 2.74 -4.37
C LYS A 132 5.39 3.35 -5.57
N ARG A 133 6.23 2.57 -6.20
CA ARG A 133 6.85 2.90 -7.47
C ARG A 133 6.92 1.66 -8.33
N TRP A 134 6.75 1.85 -9.62
CA TRP A 134 7.08 0.87 -10.64
C TRP A 134 8.43 1.27 -11.25
N ASP A 135 9.36 0.33 -11.32
CA ASP A 135 10.72 0.61 -11.79
C ASP A 135 10.84 0.54 -13.33
N GLY A 136 9.72 0.50 -14.07
CA GLY A 136 9.71 0.36 -15.52
C GLY A 136 10.19 -1.02 -15.99
N MET A 137 10.07 -2.02 -15.12
CA MET A 137 10.52 -3.39 -15.37
C MET A 137 9.38 -4.37 -15.10
N PHE A 138 9.36 -5.45 -15.86
CA PHE A 138 8.50 -6.61 -15.63
C PHE A 138 9.32 -7.81 -15.22
N LYS A 139 8.93 -8.48 -14.15
CA LYS A 139 9.55 -9.74 -13.75
C LYS A 139 9.08 -10.85 -14.70
N VAL A 140 10.01 -11.48 -15.42
CA VAL A 140 9.74 -12.54 -16.42
C VAL A 140 10.20 -13.92 -15.96
N ALA A 141 11.18 -14.00 -15.04
CA ALA A 141 11.62 -15.21 -14.35
C ALA A 141 12.05 -14.87 -12.92
N ASP A 142 12.43 -15.85 -12.10
CA ASP A 142 12.74 -15.62 -10.68
C ASP A 142 13.84 -14.56 -10.44
N ALA A 143 14.82 -14.47 -11.33
CA ALA A 143 15.91 -13.51 -11.27
C ALA A 143 16.05 -12.67 -12.54
N GLU A 144 15.06 -12.68 -13.43
CA GLU A 144 15.11 -12.02 -14.72
C GLU A 144 14.02 -10.96 -14.83
N TRP A 145 14.43 -9.78 -15.34
CA TRP A 145 13.56 -8.61 -15.48
C TRP A 145 13.69 -8.09 -16.91
N GLU A 146 12.56 -7.83 -17.52
CA GLU A 146 12.45 -7.21 -18.83
C GLU A 146 12.08 -5.73 -18.68
N ARG A 147 12.82 -4.85 -19.37
CA ARG A 147 12.52 -3.42 -19.37
C ARG A 147 11.26 -3.13 -20.19
N ALA A 148 10.39 -2.29 -19.66
CA ALA A 148 9.26 -1.78 -20.39
C ALA A 148 9.71 -0.97 -21.60
N THR A 149 9.03 -1.15 -22.73
CA THR A 149 9.27 -0.40 -23.97
C THR A 149 8.51 0.93 -23.96
N PRO A 150 8.86 1.90 -24.85
CA PRO A 150 8.03 3.07 -25.01
C PRO A 150 6.57 2.69 -25.34
N GLY A 151 5.60 3.33 -24.67
CA GLY A 151 4.18 3.02 -24.84
C GLY A 151 3.35 3.51 -23.66
N GLU A 152 2.06 3.22 -23.71
CA GLU A 152 1.12 3.49 -22.65
C GLU A 152 1.02 2.27 -21.72
N TYR A 153 0.92 2.54 -20.42
CA TYR A 153 0.80 1.54 -19.37
C TYR A 153 -0.26 1.96 -18.36
N THR A 154 -1.09 1.03 -17.95
CA THR A 154 -2.11 1.27 -16.93
C THR A 154 -1.64 0.75 -15.58
N ILE A 155 -1.57 1.64 -14.58
CA ILE A 155 -1.27 1.28 -13.20
C ILE A 155 -2.59 1.22 -12.45
N GLY A 156 -2.98 0.03 -12.02
CA GLY A 156 -4.21 -0.20 -11.29
C GLY A 156 -3.96 -0.72 -9.88
N ALA A 157 -4.90 -0.44 -9.00
CA ALA A 157 -4.93 -1.02 -7.65
C ALA A 157 -6.37 -1.29 -7.21
N GLY A 158 -6.56 -2.35 -6.43
CA GLY A 158 -7.86 -2.73 -5.91
C GLY A 158 -7.76 -3.37 -4.53
N LEU A 159 -8.82 -3.24 -3.75
CA LEU A 159 -8.97 -3.99 -2.51
C LEU A 159 -9.16 -5.49 -2.84
N ASN A 160 -8.63 -6.34 -1.99
CA ASN A 160 -8.76 -7.80 -2.14
C ASN A 160 -10.13 -8.30 -1.64
N VAL A 161 -11.19 -7.76 -2.24
CA VAL A 161 -12.59 -8.13 -2.01
C VAL A 161 -13.21 -8.63 -3.31
N ASP A 162 -14.33 -9.33 -3.21
CA ASP A 162 -15.10 -9.72 -4.38
C ASP A 162 -15.62 -8.47 -5.11
N ASP A 163 -15.62 -8.51 -6.43
CA ASP A 163 -16.21 -7.47 -7.29
C ASP A 163 -15.74 -6.05 -6.92
N ALA A 164 -14.42 -5.90 -6.64
CA ALA A 164 -13.83 -4.65 -6.19
C ALA A 164 -14.16 -3.47 -7.13
N ALA A 165 -14.12 -3.70 -8.45
CA ALA A 165 -14.45 -2.68 -9.44
C ALA A 165 -15.91 -2.24 -9.37
N GLU A 166 -16.86 -3.17 -9.26
CA GLU A 166 -18.28 -2.88 -9.14
C GLU A 166 -18.62 -2.15 -7.82
N LYS A 167 -17.82 -2.38 -6.80
CA LYS A 167 -17.93 -1.72 -5.48
C LYS A 167 -17.23 -0.37 -5.38
N GLY A 168 -16.59 0.11 -6.48
CA GLY A 168 -15.80 1.34 -6.45
C GLY A 168 -14.51 1.25 -5.62
N LEU A 169 -14.01 0.03 -5.41
CA LEU A 169 -12.82 -0.28 -4.62
C LEU A 169 -11.64 -0.70 -5.50
N TYR A 170 -11.69 -0.32 -6.75
CA TYR A 170 -10.65 -0.42 -7.76
C TYR A 170 -10.51 0.93 -8.47
N SER A 171 -9.29 1.29 -8.78
CA SER A 171 -8.97 2.50 -9.56
C SER A 171 -7.71 2.27 -10.36
N GLU A 172 -7.59 2.99 -11.45
CA GLU A 172 -6.43 2.94 -12.34
C GLU A 172 -6.06 4.32 -12.86
N THR A 173 -4.82 4.46 -13.30
CA THR A 173 -4.29 5.65 -13.98
C THR A 173 -3.38 5.23 -15.10
N THR A 174 -3.38 5.96 -16.21
CA THR A 174 -2.54 5.68 -17.36
C THR A 174 -1.30 6.56 -17.35
N VAL A 175 -0.16 5.98 -17.66
CA VAL A 175 1.12 6.67 -17.84
C VAL A 175 1.73 6.32 -19.20
N THR A 176 2.46 7.25 -19.79
CA THR A 176 3.17 7.06 -21.06
C THR A 176 4.67 7.02 -20.81
N LEU A 177 5.34 5.94 -21.21
CA LEU A 177 6.79 5.87 -21.27
C LEU A 177 7.27 6.37 -22.64
N ARG A 178 8.07 7.43 -22.65
CA ARG A 178 8.70 7.98 -23.86
C ARG A 178 10.10 7.37 -24.03
N PRO A 179 10.62 7.31 -25.26
CA PRO A 179 12.02 6.96 -25.49
C PRO A 179 12.97 7.83 -24.65
N GLU A 180 14.17 7.28 -24.37
CA GLU A 180 15.24 8.01 -23.65
C GLU A 180 15.65 9.30 -24.38
#